data_516f54ebed2b053c2adf03e0499cedb4
#
_entry.id   516f54ebed2b053c2adf03e0499cedb4
#
_cell.length_a   1.000
_cell.length_b   1.000
_cell.length_c   1.000
_cell.angle_alpha   90.00
_cell.angle_beta   90.00
_cell.angle_gamma   90.00
#
_symmetry.space_group_name_H-M   'P 1'
#
loop_
_entity.id
_entity.type
_entity.pdbx_description
1 polymer ?
#
loop_
_entity_poly.entity_id
_entity_poly.type
_entity_poly.pdbx_seq_one_letter_code
_entity_poly.pdbx_strand_id
1 'polypeptide(L)'
;MKKESVWDYPRPPRLEPCSEEIEIIFGSIIAKTNNSYRVLETSHPPTFYLPRSSFKEGVLIPIHWKTLCEWKGEAEYFDIKSTDGRISKKGAWSYNSPSDDFIKIKGFIAIYPNSVDSCLLDNEEVKSQEGDFYGGWITSDIIGPFKGGVGSYGW
;
A
#
# COMPACT_ATOMS: atom_id res chain seq x y z
N MET A 1 6.03 -2.75 20.78
CA MET A 1 4.88 -2.19 20.07
C MET A 1 3.62 -2.96 20.37
N LYS A 2 2.51 -2.26 20.42
CA LYS A 2 1.22 -2.89 20.66
C LYS A 2 0.77 -3.65 19.41
N LYS A 3 0.38 -4.93 19.58
CA LYS A 3 -0.14 -5.74 18.48
C LYS A 3 -1.59 -5.35 18.16
N GLU A 4 -1.94 -5.41 16.87
CA GLU A 4 -3.28 -5.12 16.38
C GLU A 4 -3.84 -6.32 15.62
N SER A 5 -5.09 -6.70 15.92
CA SER A 5 -5.80 -7.70 15.12
C SER A 5 -6.54 -7.01 13.98
N VAL A 6 -6.36 -7.50 12.76
CA VAL A 6 -7.07 -6.96 11.59
C VAL A 6 -8.59 -7.16 11.68
N TRP A 7 -9.04 -8.08 12.53
CA TRP A 7 -10.48 -8.31 12.74
C TRP A 7 -11.13 -7.24 13.62
N ASP A 8 -10.34 -6.40 14.29
CA ASP A 8 -10.80 -5.22 15.03
C ASP A 8 -10.92 -3.99 14.13
N TYR A 9 -10.46 -4.06 12.89
CA TYR A 9 -10.57 -2.95 11.95
C TYR A 9 -12.00 -2.78 11.44
N PRO A 10 -12.40 -1.55 11.07
CA PRO A 10 -13.79 -1.27 10.68
C PRO A 10 -14.12 -1.65 9.24
N ARG A 11 -15.41 -1.72 8.96
CA ARG A 11 -15.98 -1.71 7.62
C ARG A 11 -17.24 -0.84 7.65
N PRO A 12 -17.31 0.26 6.89
CA PRO A 12 -16.36 0.70 5.85
C PRO A 12 -14.97 1.03 6.41
N PRO A 13 -13.95 1.01 5.53
CA PRO A 13 -12.56 1.22 5.95
C PRO A 13 -12.33 2.60 6.57
N ARG A 14 -11.35 2.68 7.47
CA ARG A 14 -10.95 3.93 8.11
C ARG A 14 -9.56 4.36 7.65
N LEU A 15 -9.37 5.65 7.44
CA LEU A 15 -8.09 6.27 7.14
C LEU A 15 -7.44 6.77 8.43
N GLU A 16 -6.14 6.48 8.59
CA GLU A 16 -5.38 6.86 9.78
C GLU A 16 -4.00 7.39 9.39
N PRO A 17 -3.57 8.56 9.92
CA PRO A 17 -2.21 9.03 9.67
C PRO A 17 -1.18 8.12 10.34
N CYS A 18 -0.01 7.99 9.72
CA CYS A 18 1.09 7.18 10.21
C CYS A 18 2.38 7.98 10.16
N SER A 19 3.10 8.02 11.27
CA SER A 19 4.38 8.74 11.40
C SER A 19 5.59 7.83 11.42
N GLU A 20 5.39 6.51 11.26
CA GLU A 20 6.50 5.56 11.20
C GLU A 20 7.31 5.77 9.91
N GLU A 21 8.61 5.53 9.98
CA GLU A 21 9.48 5.68 8.82
C GLU A 21 9.27 4.56 7.83
N ILE A 22 9.03 4.92 6.57
CA ILE A 22 8.84 3.98 5.48
C ILE A 22 9.95 4.18 4.47
N GLU A 23 10.57 3.07 4.04
CA GLU A 23 11.53 3.05 2.95
C GLU A 23 11.10 2.01 1.93
N ILE A 24 11.13 2.39 0.65
CA ILE A 24 10.88 1.48 -0.47
C ILE A 24 12.19 1.27 -1.20
N ILE A 25 12.61 0.01 -1.33
CA ILE A 25 13.87 -0.36 -1.99
C ILE A 25 13.58 -1.14 -3.26
N PHE A 26 14.10 -0.64 -4.37
CA PHE A 26 14.03 -1.32 -5.67
C PHE A 26 15.32 -1.01 -6.43
N GLY A 27 16.31 -1.89 -6.31
CA GLY A 27 17.70 -1.59 -6.67
C GLY A 27 18.39 -0.82 -5.55
N SER A 28 17.95 0.39 -5.29
CA SER A 28 18.29 1.17 -4.10
C SER A 28 17.01 1.83 -3.58
N ILE A 29 17.12 2.75 -2.61
CA ILE A 29 15.95 3.45 -2.06
C ILE A 29 15.30 4.29 -3.16
N ILE A 30 14.02 4.02 -3.48
CA ILE A 30 13.24 4.80 -4.44
C ILE A 30 12.24 5.74 -3.77
N ALA A 31 11.92 5.51 -2.49
CA ALA A 31 11.03 6.37 -1.72
C ALA A 31 11.37 6.28 -0.25
N LYS A 32 11.19 7.40 0.47
CA LYS A 32 11.37 7.45 1.91
C LYS A 32 10.49 8.55 2.48
N THR A 33 9.72 8.22 3.54
CA THR A 33 8.84 9.18 4.20
C THR A 33 8.53 8.75 5.63
N ASN A 34 8.25 9.73 6.49
CA ASN A 34 7.62 9.49 7.80
C ASN A 34 6.25 10.16 7.88
N ASN A 35 5.64 10.44 6.72
CA ASN A 35 4.37 11.14 6.61
C ASN A 35 3.46 10.38 5.64
N SER A 36 2.82 9.32 6.13
CA SER A 36 1.96 8.46 5.34
C SER A 36 0.58 8.35 5.98
N TYR A 37 -0.33 7.69 5.24
CA TYR A 37 -1.62 7.25 5.77
C TYR A 37 -1.74 5.76 5.61
N ARG A 38 -2.46 5.12 6.52
CA ARG A 38 -2.82 3.71 6.36
C ARG A 38 -4.33 3.57 6.31
N VAL A 39 -4.81 2.67 5.47
CA VAL A 39 -6.22 2.31 5.36
C VAL A 39 -6.44 1.02 6.13
N LEU A 40 -7.39 1.06 7.05
CA LEU A 40 -7.71 -0.05 7.96
C LEU A 40 -9.09 -0.60 7.61
N GLU A 41 -9.12 -1.85 7.16
CA GLU A 41 -10.35 -2.56 6.82
C GLU A 41 -10.33 -3.94 7.44
N THR A 42 -11.45 -4.36 8.06
CA THR A 42 -11.55 -5.67 8.71
C THR A 42 -11.08 -6.80 7.80
N SER A 43 -10.37 -7.75 8.36
CA SER A 43 -9.76 -8.93 7.70
C SER A 43 -8.56 -8.64 6.81
N HIS A 44 -8.19 -7.38 6.57
CA HIS A 44 -7.06 -6.98 5.73
C HIS A 44 -5.92 -6.41 6.56
N PRO A 45 -4.65 -6.74 6.24
CA PRO A 45 -3.54 -5.95 6.78
C PRO A 45 -3.61 -4.52 6.27
N PRO A 46 -3.02 -3.55 6.98
CA PRO A 46 -3.09 -2.15 6.54
C PRO A 46 -2.47 -1.94 5.17
N THR A 47 -3.10 -1.08 4.36
CA THR A 47 -2.51 -0.59 3.11
C THR A 47 -1.95 0.81 3.36
N PHE A 48 -0.70 1.05 2.98
CA PHE A 48 -0.03 2.32 3.23
C PHE A 48 0.00 3.19 1.97
N TYR A 49 -0.25 4.48 2.17
CA TYR A 49 -0.25 5.49 1.10
C TYR A 49 0.80 6.55 1.42
N LEU A 50 1.74 6.72 0.50
CA LEU A 50 2.89 7.61 0.66
C LEU A 50 2.72 8.85 -0.22
N PRO A 51 3.19 10.04 0.23
CA PRO A 51 3.18 11.23 -0.64
C PRO A 51 3.96 10.95 -1.92
N ARG A 52 3.42 11.38 -3.06
CA ARG A 52 4.11 11.21 -4.34
C ARG A 52 5.49 11.87 -4.33
N SER A 53 5.63 12.98 -3.62
CA SER A 53 6.91 13.70 -3.48
C SER A 53 7.99 12.90 -2.75
N SER A 54 7.62 11.83 -2.03
CA SER A 54 8.61 10.97 -1.36
C SER A 54 9.33 10.04 -2.31
N PHE A 55 8.86 9.89 -3.56
CA PHE A 55 9.45 9.02 -4.57
C PHE A 55 10.47 9.79 -5.40
N LYS A 56 11.56 9.10 -5.77
CA LYS A 56 12.54 9.66 -6.71
C LYS A 56 11.91 9.89 -8.07
N GLU A 57 12.39 10.91 -8.77
CA GLU A 57 11.91 11.25 -10.11
C GLU A 57 12.16 10.07 -11.06
N GLY A 58 11.17 9.78 -11.91
CA GLY A 58 11.26 8.77 -12.95
C GLY A 58 11.01 7.33 -12.52
N VAL A 59 10.80 7.07 -11.21
CA VAL A 59 10.53 5.70 -10.74
C VAL A 59 9.07 5.28 -10.93
N LEU A 60 8.13 6.23 -10.95
CA LEU A 60 6.71 5.94 -11.17
C LEU A 60 6.35 6.25 -12.62
N ILE A 61 5.92 5.22 -13.37
CA ILE A 61 5.56 5.33 -14.78
C ILE A 61 4.06 5.14 -14.93
N PRO A 62 3.28 6.21 -15.24
CA PRO A 62 1.83 6.08 -15.43
C PRO A 62 1.49 5.12 -16.55
N ILE A 63 0.43 4.33 -16.37
CA ILE A 63 -0.06 3.40 -17.39
C ILE A 63 -1.57 3.55 -17.56
N HIS A 64 -2.10 3.07 -18.69
CA HIS A 64 -3.53 3.10 -19.00
C HIS A 64 -4.24 1.88 -18.41
N TRP A 65 -4.27 1.80 -17.09
CA TRP A 65 -4.96 0.74 -16.36
C TRP A 65 -5.64 1.32 -15.15
N LYS A 66 -6.91 0.96 -14.94
CA LYS A 66 -7.72 1.50 -13.84
C LYS A 66 -8.57 0.41 -13.21
N THR A 67 -8.82 0.53 -11.92
CA THR A 67 -9.78 -0.30 -11.19
C THR A 67 -10.70 0.59 -10.36
N LEU A 68 -11.84 0.02 -9.93
CA LEU A 68 -12.79 0.75 -9.09
C LEU A 68 -12.82 0.13 -7.70
N CYS A 69 -12.63 0.95 -6.67
CA CYS A 69 -12.81 0.58 -5.28
C CYS A 69 -14.16 1.11 -4.79
N GLU A 70 -14.95 0.25 -4.17
CA GLU A 70 -16.27 0.61 -3.63
C GLU A 70 -16.20 1.79 -2.66
N TRP A 71 -15.13 1.84 -1.84
CA TRP A 71 -14.97 2.84 -0.79
C TRP A 71 -14.16 4.07 -1.21
N LYS A 72 -13.14 3.89 -2.07
CA LYS A 72 -12.15 4.94 -2.37
C LYS A 72 -12.30 5.57 -3.75
N GLY A 73 -13.00 4.91 -4.68
CA GLY A 73 -13.17 5.43 -6.03
C GLY A 73 -12.28 4.74 -7.06
N GLU A 74 -11.97 5.43 -8.16
CA GLU A 74 -11.18 4.89 -9.26
C GLU A 74 -9.69 4.97 -8.96
N ALA A 75 -8.99 3.84 -9.05
CA ALA A 75 -7.55 3.76 -8.89
C ALA A 75 -6.84 3.84 -10.24
N GLU A 76 -5.80 4.65 -10.32
CA GLU A 76 -4.88 4.72 -11.44
C GLU A 76 -3.61 3.95 -11.08
N TYR A 77 -3.00 3.27 -12.05
CA TYR A 77 -1.86 2.39 -11.82
C TYR A 77 -0.58 2.90 -12.45
N PHE A 78 0.53 2.45 -11.88
CA PHE A 78 1.88 2.79 -12.36
C PHE A 78 2.72 1.54 -12.44
N ASP A 79 3.59 1.48 -13.46
CA ASP A 79 4.74 0.60 -13.43
C ASP A 79 5.80 1.27 -12.53
N ILE A 80 6.67 0.46 -11.92
CA ILE A 80 7.75 0.96 -11.07
C ILE A 80 9.07 0.62 -11.72
N LYS A 81 9.94 1.63 -11.87
CA LYS A 81 11.29 1.43 -12.40
C LYS A 81 12.30 1.42 -11.25
N SER A 82 13.13 0.39 -11.21
CA SER A 82 14.21 0.30 -10.24
C SER A 82 15.37 1.22 -10.62
N THR A 83 16.25 1.49 -9.66
CA THR A 83 17.48 2.26 -9.92
C THR A 83 18.47 1.51 -10.79
N ASP A 84 18.34 0.18 -10.89
CA ASP A 84 19.17 -0.66 -11.75
C ASP A 84 18.49 -1.05 -13.08
N GLY A 85 17.36 -0.43 -13.41
CA GLY A 85 16.71 -0.55 -14.72
C GLY A 85 15.64 -1.63 -14.86
N ARG A 86 15.30 -2.34 -13.79
CA ARG A 86 14.19 -3.31 -13.81
C ARG A 86 12.85 -2.57 -13.82
N ILE A 87 11.83 -3.20 -14.42
CA ILE A 87 10.47 -2.65 -14.46
C ILE A 87 9.53 -3.65 -13.78
N SER A 88 8.78 -3.18 -12.79
CA SER A 88 7.71 -3.94 -12.16
C SER A 88 6.37 -3.43 -12.69
N LYS A 89 5.61 -4.31 -13.34
CA LYS A 89 4.34 -3.95 -13.98
C LYS A 89 3.22 -3.79 -12.95
N LYS A 90 2.47 -2.67 -13.02
CA LYS A 90 1.31 -2.40 -12.17
C LYS A 90 1.61 -2.52 -10.68
N GLY A 91 2.83 -2.16 -10.28
CA GLY A 91 3.28 -2.33 -8.90
C GLY A 91 2.79 -1.28 -7.94
N ALA A 92 2.23 -0.17 -8.43
CA ALA A 92 1.75 0.93 -7.62
C ALA A 92 0.42 1.47 -8.12
N TRP A 93 -0.34 2.12 -7.23
CA TRP A 93 -1.59 2.76 -7.62
C TRP A 93 -1.85 4.02 -6.80
N SER A 94 -2.81 4.83 -7.28
CA SER A 94 -3.19 6.10 -6.65
C SER A 94 -4.66 6.39 -6.92
N TYR A 95 -5.28 7.12 -6.03
CA TYR A 95 -6.64 7.66 -6.22
C TYR A 95 -6.54 9.16 -6.44
N ASN A 96 -6.82 9.64 -7.66
CA ASN A 96 -6.77 11.07 -7.98
C ASN A 96 -8.06 11.81 -7.61
N SER A 97 -9.17 11.08 -7.50
CA SER A 97 -10.47 11.65 -7.12
C SER A 97 -11.16 10.71 -6.14
N PRO A 98 -10.57 10.53 -4.93
CA PRO A 98 -11.16 9.62 -3.95
C PRO A 98 -12.46 10.19 -3.39
N SER A 99 -13.29 9.33 -2.79
CA SER A 99 -14.46 9.78 -2.05
C SER A 99 -14.06 10.68 -0.87
N ASP A 100 -15.01 11.45 -0.35
CA ASP A 100 -14.73 12.45 0.70
C ASP A 100 -14.04 11.87 1.94
N ASP A 101 -14.39 10.64 2.33
CA ASP A 101 -13.79 9.98 3.49
C ASP A 101 -12.30 9.66 3.29
N PHE A 102 -11.82 9.67 2.05
CA PHE A 102 -10.44 9.34 1.69
C PHE A 102 -9.72 10.49 0.99
N ILE A 103 -10.24 11.71 1.09
CA ILE A 103 -9.68 12.87 0.37
C ILE A 103 -8.22 13.15 0.76
N LYS A 104 -7.81 12.78 1.97
CA LYS A 104 -6.44 13.02 2.46
C LYS A 104 -5.39 12.18 1.72
N ILE A 105 -5.78 11.08 1.07
CA ILE A 105 -4.85 10.27 0.27
C ILE A 105 -4.90 10.61 -1.22
N LYS A 106 -5.59 11.68 -1.60
CA LYS A 106 -5.63 12.12 -3.00
C LYS A 106 -4.21 12.30 -3.54
N GLY A 107 -3.90 11.57 -4.62
CA GLY A 107 -2.59 11.62 -5.25
C GLY A 107 -1.48 10.88 -4.52
N PHE A 108 -1.73 10.31 -3.33
CA PHE A 108 -0.76 9.49 -2.62
C PHE A 108 -0.60 8.15 -3.34
N ILE A 109 0.56 7.52 -3.15
CA ILE A 109 0.95 6.31 -3.86
C ILE A 109 0.97 5.13 -2.90
N ALA A 110 0.29 4.04 -3.30
CA ALA A 110 0.37 2.74 -2.61
C ALA A 110 1.18 1.77 -3.47
N ILE A 111 1.89 0.85 -2.82
CA ILE A 111 2.77 -0.10 -3.48
C ILE A 111 2.46 -1.51 -3.00
N TYR A 112 2.42 -2.48 -3.92
CA TYR A 112 2.43 -3.90 -3.56
C TYR A 112 3.82 -4.26 -3.07
N PRO A 113 3.99 -4.75 -1.82
CA PRO A 113 5.33 -5.05 -1.31
C PRO A 113 6.13 -6.04 -2.16
N ASN A 114 5.46 -7.01 -2.81
CA ASN A 114 6.13 -7.99 -3.65
C ASN A 114 6.49 -7.48 -5.05
N SER A 115 6.15 -6.23 -5.38
CA SER A 115 6.50 -5.63 -6.67
C SER A 115 7.87 -4.95 -6.66
N VAL A 116 8.49 -4.83 -5.49
CA VAL A 116 9.79 -4.20 -5.28
C VAL A 116 10.70 -5.15 -4.47
N ASP A 117 11.94 -4.77 -4.27
CA ASP A 117 12.87 -5.62 -3.51
C ASP A 117 12.48 -5.69 -2.03
N SER A 118 12.16 -4.56 -1.42
CA SER A 118 11.75 -4.50 -0.01
C SER A 118 10.93 -3.25 0.28
N CYS A 119 9.99 -3.39 1.22
CA CYS A 119 9.38 -2.27 1.89
C CYS A 119 9.74 -2.39 3.37
N LEU A 120 10.22 -1.31 3.98
CA LEU A 120 10.59 -1.29 5.40
C LEU A 120 9.68 -0.33 6.15
N LEU A 121 9.13 -0.78 7.25
CA LEU A 121 8.33 0.03 8.18
C LEU A 121 9.07 0.04 9.51
N ASP A 122 9.60 1.20 9.90
CA ASP A 122 10.49 1.36 11.07
C ASP A 122 11.59 0.27 11.08
N ASN A 123 12.25 0.10 9.92
CA ASN A 123 13.32 -0.88 9.68
C ASN A 123 12.89 -2.36 9.70
N GLU A 124 11.62 -2.66 9.84
CA GLU A 124 11.12 -4.03 9.73
C GLU A 124 10.71 -4.31 8.28
N GLU A 125 11.18 -5.43 7.71
CA GLU A 125 10.76 -5.84 6.37
C GLU A 125 9.31 -6.29 6.37
N VAL A 126 8.53 -5.69 5.46
CA VAL A 126 7.11 -5.94 5.29
C VAL A 126 6.89 -7.18 4.42
N LYS A 127 5.88 -7.99 4.76
CA LYS A 127 5.43 -9.12 3.94
C LYS A 127 4.15 -8.73 3.21
N SER A 128 3.99 -9.25 1.99
CA SER A 128 2.78 -9.04 1.19
C SER A 128 1.61 -9.84 1.71
N GLN A 129 0.41 -9.26 1.61
CA GLN A 129 -0.84 -9.98 1.73
C GLN A 129 -0.99 -10.97 0.57
N GLU A 130 -1.53 -12.17 0.83
CA GLU A 130 -1.80 -13.15 -0.24
C GLU A 130 -2.85 -12.62 -1.21
N GLY A 131 -2.77 -13.04 -2.47
CA GLY A 131 -3.64 -12.62 -3.56
C GLY A 131 -3.00 -11.53 -4.40
N ASP A 132 -3.47 -11.39 -5.64
CA ASP A 132 -2.87 -10.46 -6.63
C ASP A 132 -3.51 -9.08 -6.60
N PHE A 133 -4.62 -8.91 -5.86
CA PHE A 133 -5.41 -7.69 -5.86
C PHE A 133 -5.13 -6.79 -4.66
N TYR A 134 -4.94 -7.37 -3.50
CA TYR A 134 -4.81 -6.62 -2.25
C TYR A 134 -3.36 -6.24 -1.99
N GLY A 135 -3.13 -5.01 -1.53
CA GLY A 135 -1.81 -4.48 -1.27
C GLY A 135 -1.48 -4.27 0.21
N GLY A 136 -2.07 -5.08 1.09
CA GLY A 136 -1.83 -4.96 2.52
C GLY A 136 -0.41 -5.27 2.93
N TRP A 137 0.08 -4.59 3.96
CA TRP A 137 1.42 -4.73 4.49
C TRP A 137 1.38 -5.48 5.82
N ILE A 138 2.05 -6.62 5.88
CA ILE A 138 2.10 -7.46 7.09
C ILE A 138 3.42 -7.24 7.81
N THR A 139 3.34 -6.84 9.07
CA THR A 139 4.47 -6.69 9.98
C THR A 139 4.23 -7.51 11.24
N SER A 140 5.23 -7.60 12.12
CA SER A 140 5.16 -8.45 13.32
C SER A 140 4.10 -8.03 14.33
N ASP A 141 3.63 -6.77 14.27
CA ASP A 141 2.60 -6.25 15.18
C ASP A 141 1.17 -6.39 14.62
N ILE A 142 1.00 -7.01 13.46
CA ILE A 142 -0.31 -7.22 12.82
C ILE A 142 -0.70 -8.69 12.95
N ILE A 143 -1.88 -8.95 13.50
CA ILE A 143 -2.38 -10.30 13.76
C ILE A 143 -3.51 -10.63 12.79
N GLY A 144 -3.39 -11.80 12.12
CA GLY A 144 -4.38 -12.33 11.19
C GLY A 144 -5.43 -13.23 11.86
N PRO A 145 -6.05 -14.13 11.08
CA PRO A 145 -5.77 -14.42 9.67
C PRO A 145 -6.18 -13.31 8.71
N PHE A 146 -5.53 -13.28 7.54
CA PHE A 146 -5.70 -12.22 6.55
C PHE A 146 -6.49 -12.69 5.33
N LYS A 147 -7.34 -11.81 4.79
CA LYS A 147 -8.01 -12.07 3.52
C LYS A 147 -6.98 -12.18 2.39
N GLY A 148 -7.31 -13.00 1.37
CA GLY A 148 -6.46 -13.23 0.20
C GLY A 148 -5.99 -14.65 0.07
N GLY A 149 -5.97 -15.41 1.17
CA GLY A 149 -5.64 -16.82 1.14
C GLY A 149 -6.82 -17.70 0.73
N VAL A 150 -6.55 -18.98 0.54
CA VAL A 150 -7.58 -19.98 0.20
C VAL A 150 -8.64 -20.01 1.30
N GLY A 151 -9.92 -19.97 0.89
CA GLY A 151 -11.05 -20.03 1.82
C GLY A 151 -11.48 -18.66 2.39
N SER A 152 -10.87 -17.56 1.97
CA SER A 152 -11.15 -16.24 2.53
C SER A 152 -12.18 -15.42 1.76
N TYR A 153 -12.85 -15.96 0.78
CA TYR A 153 -13.73 -15.20 -0.13
C TYR A 153 -14.87 -14.46 0.58
N GLY A 154 -15.37 -14.99 1.67
CA GLY A 154 -16.49 -14.39 2.40
C GLY A 154 -16.08 -13.38 3.46
N TRP A 155 -14.83 -13.10 3.61
CA TRP A 155 -14.30 -12.27 4.70
C TRP A 155 -14.52 -10.77 4.50
#